data_96462c930f428f264a6aa32f5c7d77a7
#
_entry.id   96462c930f428f264a6aa32f5c7d77a7
#
_cell.length_a   1.000
_cell.length_b   1.000
_cell.length_c   1.000
_cell.angle_alpha   90.00
_cell.angle_beta   90.00
_cell.angle_gamma   90.00
#
_symmetry.space_group_name_H-M   'P 1'
#
loop_
_entity.id
_entity.type
_entity.pdbx_description
1 polymer ?
#
loop_
_entity_poly.entity_id
_entity_poly.type
_entity_poly.pdbx_seq_one_letter_code
_entity_poly.pdbx_strand_id
1 'polypeptide(L)'
;MQQSHLSLVTGANGHLGNNLVRHLIQNHVPVRASVRSLKNKIPFAGLNCEVIQADITDKTSLLRAMEGVETLYAVGAAFKLWAKDKQKEIYDVNMKGTRNTIEAAAESDVKKIVYVSSIASLNHAVLPIREANGFNPDRRNVYYNSKNDSEQLALELAQKHGMELVTVLPSAMIGGENFGLNESYNLLATIYQKKVPVETSIYLNWVDVKDVAAACYQAALRGKNGERYTLASAKGMSIRETTELLQRLYPNHGLKLPVKVPKLLLWSLAWVMETASRITQTAPLMQTSDIEMFYGVKQDFDISKAERDLGYSPKPPADAVFEAIEYLKAHPHLLTA
;
A
#
# COMPACT_ATOMS: atom_id res chain seq x y z
N MET A 1 -35.39 0.97 -11.60
CA MET A 1 -34.08 1.60 -11.71
C MET A 1 -33.33 1.20 -10.44
N GLN A 2 -32.28 0.36 -10.54
CA GLN A 2 -31.41 0.12 -9.40
C GLN A 2 -30.80 1.48 -9.05
N GLN A 3 -31.00 1.94 -7.81
CA GLN A 3 -30.28 3.09 -7.28
C GLN A 3 -28.80 2.75 -7.41
N SER A 4 -28.08 3.48 -8.23
CA SER A 4 -26.64 3.28 -8.40
C SER A 4 -25.96 3.82 -7.15
N HIS A 5 -25.49 2.90 -6.29
CA HIS A 5 -24.84 3.22 -5.03
C HIS A 5 -23.50 3.94 -5.28
N LEU A 6 -23.42 5.22 -4.88
CA LEU A 6 -22.22 6.02 -5.05
C LEU A 6 -21.12 5.51 -4.12
N SER A 7 -19.94 5.25 -4.69
CA SER A 7 -18.73 4.90 -3.94
C SER A 7 -17.77 6.07 -3.87
N LEU A 8 -17.13 6.27 -2.71
CA LEU A 8 -16.05 7.25 -2.54
C LEU A 8 -14.70 6.50 -2.39
N VAL A 9 -13.70 6.93 -3.15
CA VAL A 9 -12.30 6.48 -2.98
C VAL A 9 -11.47 7.65 -2.44
N THR A 10 -10.95 7.54 -1.21
CA THR A 10 -10.01 8.53 -0.68
C THR A 10 -8.60 8.27 -1.20
N GLY A 11 -7.79 9.34 -1.35
CA GLY A 11 -6.45 9.17 -1.90
C GLY A 11 -6.44 8.66 -3.35
N ALA A 12 -7.44 9.03 -4.12
CA ALA A 12 -7.73 8.51 -5.45
C ALA A 12 -6.64 8.78 -6.50
N ASN A 13 -5.76 9.74 -6.28
CA ASN A 13 -4.60 10.00 -7.16
C ASN A 13 -3.35 9.18 -6.79
N GLY A 14 -3.41 8.39 -5.71
CA GLY A 14 -2.35 7.44 -5.34
C GLY A 14 -2.39 6.18 -6.19
N HIS A 15 -1.35 5.34 -6.07
CA HIS A 15 -1.18 4.13 -6.88
C HIS A 15 -2.38 3.17 -6.79
N LEU A 16 -2.74 2.73 -5.58
CA LEU A 16 -3.93 1.88 -5.40
C LEU A 16 -5.23 2.64 -5.69
N GLY A 17 -5.35 3.88 -5.19
CA GLY A 17 -6.60 4.65 -5.32
C GLY A 17 -7.01 4.85 -6.77
N ASN A 18 -6.05 5.18 -7.67
CA ASN A 18 -6.35 5.39 -9.09
C ASN A 18 -6.72 4.08 -9.81
N ASN A 19 -6.01 2.99 -9.53
CA ASN A 19 -6.34 1.68 -10.11
C ASN A 19 -7.70 1.17 -9.60
N LEU A 20 -8.06 1.46 -8.35
CA LEU A 20 -9.37 1.13 -7.80
C LEU A 20 -10.49 1.96 -8.46
N VAL A 21 -10.29 3.27 -8.65
CA VAL A 21 -11.26 4.12 -9.39
C VAL A 21 -11.52 3.55 -10.79
N ARG A 22 -10.45 3.18 -11.52
CA ARG A 22 -10.57 2.55 -12.86
C ARG A 22 -11.32 1.23 -12.80
N HIS A 23 -11.01 0.39 -11.81
CA HIS A 23 -11.68 -0.90 -11.63
C HIS A 23 -13.17 -0.73 -11.33
N LEU A 24 -13.55 0.23 -10.47
CA LEU A 24 -14.94 0.54 -10.17
C LEU A 24 -15.70 1.02 -11.42
N ILE A 25 -15.11 1.92 -12.20
CA ILE A 25 -15.70 2.40 -13.47
C ILE A 25 -15.92 1.25 -14.45
N GLN A 26 -14.92 0.36 -14.61
CA GLN A 26 -15.03 -0.82 -15.48
C GLN A 26 -16.15 -1.77 -15.06
N ASN A 27 -16.49 -1.80 -13.76
CA ASN A 27 -17.59 -2.56 -13.20
C ASN A 27 -18.90 -1.75 -13.10
N HIS A 28 -18.99 -0.60 -13.80
CA HIS A 28 -20.17 0.27 -13.83
C HIS A 28 -20.62 0.79 -12.45
N VAL A 29 -19.70 0.90 -11.49
CA VAL A 29 -19.96 1.47 -10.17
C VAL A 29 -19.76 3.00 -10.26
N PRO A 30 -20.77 3.82 -9.90
CA PRO A 30 -20.59 5.26 -9.77
C PRO A 30 -19.54 5.57 -8.71
N VAL A 31 -18.53 6.36 -9.07
CA VAL A 31 -17.40 6.64 -8.19
C VAL A 31 -17.11 8.13 -8.11
N ARG A 32 -16.92 8.58 -6.87
CA ARG A 32 -16.34 9.89 -6.53
C ARG A 32 -14.91 9.67 -6.08
N ALA A 33 -13.96 10.36 -6.71
CA ALA A 33 -12.54 10.28 -6.43
C ALA A 33 -12.11 11.48 -5.58
N SER A 34 -11.68 11.27 -4.34
CA SER A 34 -11.21 12.40 -3.52
C SER A 34 -9.69 12.51 -3.54
N VAL A 35 -9.21 13.76 -3.68
CA VAL A 35 -7.80 14.13 -3.74
C VAL A 35 -7.53 15.34 -2.85
N ARG A 36 -6.32 15.45 -2.30
CA ARG A 36 -5.93 16.62 -1.48
C ARG A 36 -5.87 17.92 -2.28
N SER A 37 -5.58 17.83 -3.58
CA SER A 37 -5.43 18.99 -4.45
C SER A 37 -5.96 18.68 -5.84
N LEU A 38 -6.76 19.59 -6.39
CA LEU A 38 -7.29 19.52 -7.76
C LEU A 38 -6.31 20.05 -8.83
N LYS A 39 -5.08 20.44 -8.45
CA LYS A 39 -4.10 21.00 -9.38
C LYS A 39 -3.66 20.01 -10.46
N ASN A 40 -3.56 18.71 -10.13
CA ASN A 40 -3.20 17.67 -11.08
C ASN A 40 -4.41 16.80 -11.40
N LYS A 41 -5.00 16.95 -12.56
CA LYS A 41 -6.13 16.16 -13.06
C LYS A 41 -5.73 15.04 -14.02
N ILE A 42 -4.44 14.95 -14.38
CA ILE A 42 -3.93 13.95 -15.33
C ILE A 42 -4.33 12.52 -14.95
N PRO A 43 -4.27 12.09 -13.66
CA PRO A 43 -4.66 10.73 -13.26
C PRO A 43 -6.10 10.35 -13.59
N PHE A 44 -6.98 11.34 -13.82
CA PHE A 44 -8.42 11.15 -14.05
C PHE A 44 -8.84 11.50 -15.48
N ALA A 45 -7.89 11.86 -16.36
CA ALA A 45 -8.21 12.20 -17.74
C ALA A 45 -8.90 11.03 -18.46
N GLY A 46 -10.06 11.30 -19.06
CA GLY A 46 -10.88 10.30 -19.75
C GLY A 46 -11.64 9.33 -18.85
N LEU A 47 -11.60 9.49 -17.51
CA LEU A 47 -12.37 8.68 -16.59
C LEU A 47 -13.73 9.33 -16.30
N ASN A 48 -14.80 8.53 -16.35
CA ASN A 48 -16.14 8.96 -15.97
C ASN A 48 -16.32 8.88 -14.45
N CYS A 49 -15.75 9.85 -13.72
CA CYS A 49 -15.89 9.97 -12.27
C CYS A 49 -15.93 11.43 -11.84
N GLU A 50 -16.63 11.67 -10.73
CA GLU A 50 -16.54 12.96 -10.04
C GLU A 50 -15.22 13.06 -9.28
N VAL A 51 -14.49 14.17 -9.43
CA VAL A 51 -13.25 14.43 -8.67
C VAL A 51 -13.49 15.56 -7.69
N ILE A 52 -13.34 15.30 -6.40
CA ILE A 52 -13.58 16.26 -5.31
C ILE A 52 -12.32 16.48 -4.48
N GLN A 53 -12.16 17.68 -3.94
CA GLN A 53 -11.10 17.96 -3.00
C GLN A 53 -11.49 17.56 -1.58
N ALA A 54 -10.70 16.65 -0.97
CA ALA A 54 -10.80 16.32 0.44
C ALA A 54 -9.43 15.87 1.00
N ASP A 55 -9.15 16.32 2.22
CA ASP A 55 -7.95 15.92 2.97
C ASP A 55 -8.38 15.09 4.18
N ILE A 56 -7.78 13.92 4.38
CA ILE A 56 -8.08 13.05 5.53
C ILE A 56 -7.83 13.73 6.88
N THR A 57 -6.99 14.77 6.91
CA THR A 57 -6.72 15.56 8.12
C THR A 57 -7.74 16.67 8.38
N ASP A 58 -8.67 16.89 7.43
CA ASP A 58 -9.78 17.87 7.51
C ASP A 58 -11.13 17.15 7.42
N LYS A 59 -11.76 16.93 8.57
CA LYS A 59 -13.05 16.23 8.68
C LYS A 59 -14.17 16.94 7.90
N THR A 60 -14.16 18.27 7.87
CA THR A 60 -15.18 19.03 7.14
C THR A 60 -15.13 18.77 5.64
N SER A 61 -13.91 18.64 5.07
CA SER A 61 -13.76 18.30 3.66
C SER A 61 -14.22 16.87 3.35
N LEU A 62 -14.02 15.93 4.31
CA LEU A 62 -14.48 14.55 4.19
C LEU A 62 -16.02 14.46 4.24
N LEU A 63 -16.68 15.18 5.13
CA LEU A 63 -18.15 15.22 5.20
C LEU A 63 -18.75 15.64 3.86
N ARG A 64 -18.24 16.71 3.24
CA ARG A 64 -18.69 17.13 1.89
C ARG A 64 -18.43 16.05 0.83
N ALA A 65 -17.29 15.38 0.89
CA ALA A 65 -16.96 14.33 -0.06
C ALA A 65 -17.84 13.08 0.11
N MET A 66 -18.37 12.84 1.30
CA MET A 66 -19.20 11.68 1.64
C MET A 66 -20.71 11.90 1.43
N GLU A 67 -21.16 13.09 1.03
CA GLU A 67 -22.58 13.34 0.75
C GLU A 67 -23.12 12.35 -0.29
N GLY A 68 -24.14 11.56 0.09
CA GLY A 68 -24.79 10.55 -0.76
C GLY A 68 -23.97 9.31 -1.05
N VAL A 69 -22.84 9.10 -0.34
CA VAL A 69 -21.98 7.94 -0.49
C VAL A 69 -22.50 6.77 0.33
N GLU A 70 -22.61 5.60 -0.28
CA GLU A 70 -22.97 4.35 0.41
C GLU A 70 -21.77 3.50 0.77
N THR A 71 -20.77 3.44 -0.11
CA THR A 71 -19.55 2.67 0.11
C THR A 71 -18.33 3.56 0.11
N LEU A 72 -17.53 3.48 1.19
CA LEU A 72 -16.26 4.19 1.32
C LEU A 72 -15.10 3.22 1.14
N TYR A 73 -14.22 3.51 0.20
CA TYR A 73 -12.89 2.91 0.12
C TYR A 73 -11.88 3.87 0.75
N ALA A 74 -11.51 3.61 1.99
CA ALA A 74 -10.59 4.42 2.78
C ALA A 74 -9.15 4.05 2.42
N VAL A 75 -8.64 4.57 1.28
CA VAL A 75 -7.30 4.29 0.74
C VAL A 75 -6.28 5.34 1.17
N GLY A 76 -6.73 6.56 1.43
CA GLY A 76 -5.86 7.70 1.76
C GLY A 76 -5.08 7.49 3.05
N ALA A 77 -3.74 7.48 2.96
CA ALA A 77 -2.83 7.42 4.10
C ALA A 77 -1.50 8.08 3.75
N ALA A 78 -0.72 8.49 4.76
CA ALA A 78 0.67 8.88 4.57
C ALA A 78 1.53 7.60 4.47
N PHE A 79 2.11 7.39 3.30
CA PHE A 79 3.08 6.32 3.06
C PHE A 79 4.41 6.94 2.68
N LYS A 80 5.33 6.98 3.64
CA LYS A 80 6.72 7.43 3.45
C LYS A 80 7.62 6.51 4.26
N LEU A 81 8.72 6.05 3.69
CA LEU A 81 9.76 5.31 4.44
C LEU A 81 10.62 6.27 5.26
N TRP A 82 10.74 7.54 4.84
CA TRP A 82 11.48 8.57 5.53
C TRP A 82 10.72 9.89 5.60
N ALA A 83 10.89 10.60 6.71
CA ALA A 83 10.41 11.97 6.93
C ALA A 83 11.32 12.66 7.97
N LYS A 84 11.36 14.00 7.96
CA LYS A 84 12.13 14.78 8.94
C LYS A 84 11.61 14.56 10.35
N ASP A 85 10.30 14.56 10.50
CA ASP A 85 9.60 14.23 11.74
C ASP A 85 8.61 13.09 11.45
N LYS A 86 9.09 11.83 11.57
CA LYS A 86 8.29 10.65 11.29
C LYS A 86 7.02 10.58 12.15
N GLN A 87 7.10 11.06 13.40
CA GLN A 87 5.94 11.07 14.28
C GLN A 87 4.84 11.95 13.71
N LYS A 88 5.15 13.22 13.40
CA LYS A 88 4.16 14.18 12.88
C LYS A 88 3.73 13.91 11.45
N GLU A 89 4.67 13.55 10.57
CA GLU A 89 4.40 13.45 9.12
C GLU A 89 3.82 12.11 8.70
N ILE A 90 3.96 11.06 9.52
CA ILE A 90 3.48 9.71 9.22
C ILE A 90 2.46 9.27 10.28
N TYR A 91 2.90 9.13 11.53
CA TYR A 91 2.05 8.54 12.58
C TYR A 91 0.82 9.40 12.88
N ASP A 92 1.02 10.68 13.23
CA ASP A 92 -0.08 11.57 13.60
C ASP A 92 -1.03 11.83 12.43
N VAL A 93 -0.50 11.92 11.20
CA VAL A 93 -1.32 12.05 9.99
C VAL A 93 -2.20 10.81 9.79
N ASN A 94 -1.66 9.60 9.95
CA ASN A 94 -2.43 8.37 9.77
C ASN A 94 -3.47 8.20 10.89
N MET A 95 -3.12 8.47 12.14
CA MET A 95 -4.05 8.40 13.27
C MET A 95 -5.19 9.41 13.15
N LYS A 96 -4.86 10.69 12.88
CA LYS A 96 -5.86 11.75 12.68
C LYS A 96 -6.71 11.48 11.45
N GLY A 97 -6.08 11.08 10.34
CA GLY A 97 -6.76 10.77 9.08
C GLY A 97 -7.75 9.63 9.23
N THR A 98 -7.37 8.56 9.92
CA THR A 98 -8.26 7.42 10.20
C THR A 98 -9.44 7.85 11.05
N ARG A 99 -9.19 8.55 12.17
CA ARG A 99 -10.27 9.05 13.04
C ARG A 99 -11.27 9.90 12.25
N ASN A 100 -10.79 10.92 11.56
CA ASN A 100 -11.65 11.83 10.78
C ASN A 100 -12.44 11.08 9.71
N THR A 101 -11.80 10.10 9.04
CA THR A 101 -12.43 9.33 7.94
C THR A 101 -13.57 8.46 8.47
N ILE A 102 -13.36 7.72 9.57
CA ILE A 102 -14.39 6.84 10.13
C ILE A 102 -15.52 7.66 10.78
N GLU A 103 -15.19 8.72 11.53
CA GLU A 103 -16.20 9.59 12.13
C GLU A 103 -17.03 10.34 11.07
N ALA A 104 -16.39 10.85 10.01
CA ALA A 104 -17.12 11.48 8.90
C ALA A 104 -18.02 10.47 8.18
N ALA A 105 -17.59 9.25 7.99
CA ALA A 105 -18.40 8.18 7.40
C ALA A 105 -19.64 7.86 8.26
N ALA A 106 -19.47 7.82 9.58
CA ALA A 106 -20.58 7.61 10.53
C ALA A 106 -21.60 8.77 10.48
N GLU A 107 -21.13 10.02 10.40
CA GLU A 107 -21.99 11.22 10.32
C GLU A 107 -22.67 11.39 8.95
N SER A 108 -22.16 10.73 7.90
CA SER A 108 -22.71 10.80 6.53
C SER A 108 -23.53 9.57 6.14
N ASP A 109 -23.92 8.71 7.10
CA ASP A 109 -24.68 7.49 6.89
C ASP A 109 -24.09 6.51 5.86
N VAL A 110 -22.76 6.51 5.71
CA VAL A 110 -22.04 5.52 4.90
C VAL A 110 -22.34 4.11 5.41
N LYS A 111 -22.75 3.19 4.54
CA LYS A 111 -23.20 1.84 4.95
C LYS A 111 -22.03 0.88 5.11
N LYS A 112 -21.03 0.96 4.25
CA LYS A 112 -19.89 0.05 4.26
C LYS A 112 -18.56 0.75 4.02
N ILE A 113 -17.56 0.34 4.79
CA ILE A 113 -16.19 0.83 4.67
C ILE A 113 -15.27 -0.33 4.29
N VAL A 114 -14.50 -0.15 3.21
CA VAL A 114 -13.31 -0.96 2.92
C VAL A 114 -12.09 -0.15 3.36
N TYR A 115 -11.51 -0.52 4.48
CA TYR A 115 -10.35 0.16 5.05
C TYR A 115 -9.06 -0.46 4.52
N VAL A 116 -8.24 0.34 3.84
CA VAL A 116 -6.95 -0.11 3.30
C VAL A 116 -5.85 0.09 4.35
N SER A 117 -5.55 -0.99 5.06
CA SER A 117 -4.41 -1.06 5.98
C SER A 117 -3.14 -1.48 5.23
N SER A 118 -2.37 -2.41 5.77
CA SER A 118 -1.13 -2.93 5.19
C SER A 118 -0.75 -4.25 5.88
N ILE A 119 0.01 -5.11 5.20
CA ILE A 119 0.71 -6.23 5.86
C ILE A 119 1.57 -5.77 7.04
N ALA A 120 1.94 -4.50 7.11
CA ALA A 120 2.69 -3.89 8.22
C ALA A 120 2.00 -4.05 9.58
N SER A 121 0.67 -4.20 9.61
CA SER A 121 -0.10 -4.41 10.83
C SER A 121 -0.21 -5.88 11.26
N LEU A 122 0.29 -6.82 10.46
CA LEU A 122 0.30 -8.25 10.80
C LEU A 122 1.51 -8.62 11.68
N ASN A 123 1.35 -9.65 12.49
CA ASN A 123 2.44 -10.21 13.28
C ASN A 123 3.38 -11.04 12.39
N HIS A 124 4.56 -10.50 12.10
CA HIS A 124 5.60 -11.14 11.27
C HIS A 124 6.47 -12.16 12.01
N ALA A 125 6.30 -12.32 13.32
CA ALA A 125 7.10 -13.25 14.12
C ALA A 125 6.69 -14.73 13.93
N VAL A 126 5.50 -14.97 13.36
CA VAL A 126 4.95 -16.32 13.15
C VAL A 126 4.69 -16.56 11.67
N LEU A 127 5.26 -17.65 11.13
CA LEU A 127 5.09 -18.06 9.73
C LEU A 127 4.13 -19.27 9.62
N PRO A 128 3.33 -19.36 8.55
CA PRO A 128 3.08 -18.29 7.60
C PRO A 128 2.38 -17.10 8.26
N ILE A 129 2.66 -15.89 7.75
CA ILE A 129 2.03 -14.66 8.24
C ILE A 129 0.56 -14.68 7.82
N ARG A 130 -0.36 -14.50 8.77
CA ARG A 130 -1.81 -14.49 8.53
C ARG A 130 -2.53 -13.64 9.56
N GLU A 131 -3.77 -13.29 9.29
CA GLU A 131 -4.59 -12.42 10.15
C GLU A 131 -4.78 -13.00 11.55
N ALA A 132 -4.91 -14.32 11.67
CA ALA A 132 -5.07 -15.03 12.94
C ALA A 132 -3.84 -14.93 13.87
N ASN A 133 -2.66 -14.55 13.35
CA ASN A 133 -1.48 -14.31 14.18
C ASN A 133 -1.55 -12.99 14.96
N GLY A 134 -2.62 -12.20 14.75
CA GLY A 134 -2.86 -10.95 15.45
C GLY A 134 -2.10 -9.76 14.86
N PHE A 135 -2.11 -8.68 15.62
CA PHE A 135 -1.44 -7.42 15.26
C PHE A 135 0.07 -7.49 15.52
N ASN A 136 0.82 -6.65 14.79
CA ASN A 136 2.27 -6.57 14.90
C ASN A 136 2.70 -6.05 16.29
N PRO A 137 3.43 -6.84 17.10
CA PRO A 137 3.92 -6.40 18.40
C PRO A 137 5.19 -5.54 18.32
N ASP A 138 5.87 -5.53 17.16
CA ASP A 138 7.12 -4.80 16.99
C ASP A 138 6.89 -3.30 16.82
N ARG A 139 7.49 -2.49 17.68
CA ARG A 139 7.27 -1.04 17.75
C ARG A 139 8.47 -0.21 17.24
N ARG A 140 9.46 -0.85 16.60
CA ARG A 140 10.69 -0.18 16.16
C ARG A 140 10.51 0.74 14.94
N ASN A 141 9.51 0.52 14.11
CA ASN A 141 9.27 1.28 12.89
C ASN A 141 8.00 2.12 12.98
N VAL A 142 8.14 3.45 12.85
CA VAL A 142 7.04 4.41 13.01
C VAL A 142 5.92 4.21 11.98
N TYR A 143 6.27 3.86 10.72
CA TYR A 143 5.24 3.58 9.69
C TYR A 143 4.44 2.32 10.05
N TYR A 144 5.12 1.22 10.45
CA TYR A 144 4.45 -0.01 10.89
C TYR A 144 3.55 0.24 12.09
N ASN A 145 4.04 1.02 13.08
CA ASN A 145 3.24 1.42 14.23
C ASN A 145 2.01 2.21 13.79
N SER A 146 2.17 3.17 12.87
CA SER A 146 1.05 3.99 12.40
C SER A 146 -0.03 3.16 11.70
N LYS A 147 0.36 2.15 10.88
CA LYS A 147 -0.59 1.25 10.22
C LYS A 147 -1.29 0.32 11.20
N ASN A 148 -0.52 -0.22 12.14
CA ASN A 148 -1.03 -1.10 13.20
C ASN A 148 -2.09 -0.38 14.08
N ASP A 149 -1.74 0.81 14.58
CA ASP A 149 -2.58 1.54 15.51
C ASP A 149 -3.78 2.21 14.79
N SER A 150 -3.58 2.70 13.57
CA SER A 150 -4.69 3.27 12.78
C SER A 150 -5.71 2.22 12.37
N GLU A 151 -5.29 0.97 12.09
CA GLU A 151 -6.22 -0.12 11.82
C GLU A 151 -7.04 -0.50 13.05
N GLN A 152 -6.39 -0.63 14.21
CA GLN A 152 -7.09 -0.90 15.47
C GLN A 152 -8.08 0.22 15.79
N LEU A 153 -7.68 1.48 15.62
CA LEU A 153 -8.57 2.63 15.78
C LEU A 153 -9.76 2.59 14.82
N ALA A 154 -9.53 2.21 13.54
CA ALA A 154 -10.62 2.10 12.57
C ALA A 154 -11.65 1.05 12.96
N LEU A 155 -11.20 -0.13 13.41
CA LEU A 155 -12.06 -1.21 13.88
C LEU A 155 -12.85 -0.79 15.13
N GLU A 156 -12.18 -0.16 16.11
CA GLU A 156 -12.80 0.35 17.33
C GLU A 156 -13.90 1.38 17.04
N LEU A 157 -13.59 2.37 16.20
CA LEU A 157 -14.55 3.41 15.84
C LEU A 157 -15.72 2.85 15.02
N ALA A 158 -15.46 1.94 14.07
CA ALA A 158 -16.54 1.30 13.31
C ALA A 158 -17.47 0.51 14.22
N GLN A 159 -16.94 -0.25 15.16
CA GLN A 159 -17.74 -0.97 16.16
C GLN A 159 -18.55 -0.01 17.04
N LYS A 160 -17.92 1.08 17.52
CA LYS A 160 -18.57 2.11 18.34
C LYS A 160 -19.76 2.76 17.64
N HIS A 161 -19.65 3.00 16.34
CA HIS A 161 -20.69 3.63 15.53
C HIS A 161 -21.62 2.65 14.82
N GLY A 162 -21.46 1.34 15.04
CA GLY A 162 -22.31 0.30 14.43
C GLY A 162 -22.16 0.21 12.90
N MET A 163 -20.98 0.53 12.36
CA MET A 163 -20.70 0.54 10.92
C MET A 163 -20.13 -0.78 10.43
N GLU A 164 -20.45 -1.16 9.20
CA GLU A 164 -19.76 -2.26 8.53
C GLU A 164 -18.37 -1.81 8.05
N LEU A 165 -17.33 -2.46 8.57
CA LEU A 165 -15.96 -2.22 8.17
C LEU A 165 -15.27 -3.54 7.83
N VAL A 166 -14.66 -3.59 6.65
CA VAL A 166 -13.80 -4.69 6.19
C VAL A 166 -12.40 -4.13 5.99
N THR A 167 -11.39 -4.80 6.52
CA THR A 167 -9.99 -4.39 6.36
C THR A 167 -9.30 -5.23 5.29
N VAL A 168 -8.57 -4.58 4.40
CA VAL A 168 -7.66 -5.22 3.44
C VAL A 168 -6.22 -4.83 3.73
N LEU A 169 -5.30 -5.80 3.61
CA LEU A 169 -3.90 -5.68 4.01
C LEU A 169 -2.99 -5.95 2.79
N PRO A 170 -2.81 -4.96 1.92
CA PRO A 170 -1.94 -5.11 0.76
C PRO A 170 -0.47 -5.29 1.13
N SER A 171 0.25 -6.08 0.34
CA SER A 171 1.71 -6.17 0.37
C SER A 171 2.38 -5.15 -0.57
N ALA A 172 3.57 -5.43 -1.10
CA ALA A 172 4.33 -4.52 -1.95
C ALA A 172 3.71 -4.41 -3.36
N MET A 173 2.88 -3.40 -3.58
CA MET A 173 2.14 -3.19 -4.83
C MET A 173 3.04 -2.61 -5.93
N ILE A 174 2.97 -3.22 -7.13
CA ILE A 174 3.65 -2.81 -8.35
C ILE A 174 2.68 -2.85 -9.55
N GLY A 175 3.10 -2.37 -10.71
CA GLY A 175 2.30 -2.45 -11.94
C GLY A 175 1.14 -1.45 -11.99
N GLY A 176 0.20 -1.70 -12.88
CA GLY A 176 -0.97 -0.86 -13.10
C GLY A 176 -0.66 0.55 -13.60
N GLU A 177 -1.71 1.40 -13.62
CA GLU A 177 -1.54 2.81 -13.93
C GLU A 177 -0.81 3.53 -12.79
N ASN A 178 0.20 4.32 -13.14
CA ASN A 178 1.02 4.99 -12.15
C ASN A 178 1.40 6.41 -12.60
N PHE A 179 1.20 7.39 -11.73
CA PHE A 179 1.48 8.81 -11.95
C PHE A 179 2.58 9.35 -11.03
N GLY A 180 3.26 8.46 -10.33
CA GLY A 180 4.38 8.70 -9.43
C GLY A 180 4.67 7.43 -8.63
N LEU A 181 5.90 6.92 -8.71
CA LEU A 181 6.25 5.63 -8.11
C LEU A 181 6.04 5.66 -6.59
N ASN A 182 5.34 4.66 -6.07
CA ASN A 182 5.34 4.38 -4.64
C ASN A 182 6.68 3.74 -4.25
N GLU A 183 6.95 3.64 -2.95
CA GLU A 183 8.24 3.14 -2.43
C GLU A 183 8.57 1.71 -2.92
N SER A 184 7.58 0.82 -2.96
CA SER A 184 7.77 -0.56 -3.42
C SER A 184 8.09 -0.62 -4.91
N TYR A 185 7.34 0.12 -5.71
CA TYR A 185 7.56 0.16 -7.16
C TYR A 185 8.88 0.86 -7.51
N ASN A 186 9.23 1.92 -6.77
CA ASN A 186 10.52 2.58 -6.90
C ASN A 186 11.69 1.64 -6.59
N LEU A 187 11.55 0.76 -5.57
CA LEU A 187 12.58 -0.24 -5.29
C LEU A 187 12.74 -1.24 -6.45
N LEU A 188 11.63 -1.74 -7.04
CA LEU A 188 11.71 -2.60 -8.22
C LEU A 188 12.38 -1.88 -9.40
N ALA A 189 12.02 -0.62 -9.66
CA ALA A 189 12.67 0.21 -10.67
C ALA A 189 14.16 0.38 -10.41
N THR A 190 14.56 0.60 -9.16
CA THR A 190 15.96 0.77 -8.73
C THR A 190 16.77 -0.52 -8.93
N ILE A 191 16.18 -1.70 -8.66
CA ILE A 191 16.80 -3.00 -8.96
C ILE A 191 16.98 -3.14 -10.47
N TYR A 192 15.93 -2.88 -11.27
CA TYR A 192 16.00 -2.94 -12.72
C TYR A 192 17.05 -1.98 -13.30
N GLN A 193 17.20 -0.78 -12.74
CA GLN A 193 18.23 0.20 -13.11
C GLN A 193 19.66 -0.17 -12.66
N LYS A 194 19.90 -1.35 -12.05
CA LYS A 194 21.21 -1.81 -11.57
C LYS A 194 21.80 -0.97 -10.41
N LYS A 195 20.94 -0.25 -9.68
CA LYS A 195 21.36 0.65 -8.60
C LYS A 195 21.40 -0.02 -7.22
N VAL A 196 21.10 -1.33 -7.12
CA VAL A 196 21.12 -2.11 -5.87
C VAL A 196 22.26 -3.13 -5.91
N PRO A 197 23.49 -2.76 -5.54
CA PRO A 197 24.66 -3.65 -5.62
C PRO A 197 24.75 -4.64 -4.44
N VAL A 198 23.98 -4.43 -3.38
CA VAL A 198 24.10 -5.13 -2.10
C VAL A 198 22.83 -5.91 -1.78
N GLU A 199 23.00 -7.18 -1.35
CA GLU A 199 21.91 -8.01 -0.84
C GLU A 199 21.69 -7.71 0.64
N THR A 200 20.53 -7.14 0.95
CA THR A 200 20.14 -6.73 2.30
C THR A 200 19.46 -7.84 3.10
N SER A 201 19.20 -9.00 2.48
CA SER A 201 18.41 -10.09 3.07
C SER A 201 17.02 -9.65 3.55
N ILE A 202 16.47 -8.59 2.96
CA ILE A 202 15.09 -8.15 3.13
C ILE A 202 14.25 -8.80 2.04
N TYR A 203 13.14 -9.41 2.46
CA TYR A 203 12.18 -10.03 1.54
C TYR A 203 11.04 -9.06 1.24
N LEU A 204 10.59 -9.08 0.00
CA LEU A 204 9.48 -8.29 -0.50
C LEU A 204 8.43 -9.23 -1.09
N ASN A 205 7.19 -8.92 -0.89
CA ASN A 205 6.10 -9.72 -1.41
C ASN A 205 5.40 -8.90 -2.51
N TRP A 206 5.76 -9.17 -3.77
CA TRP A 206 5.27 -8.44 -4.94
C TRP A 206 3.85 -8.86 -5.31
N VAL A 207 2.95 -7.87 -5.48
CA VAL A 207 1.59 -8.06 -5.99
C VAL A 207 1.24 -6.99 -7.02
N ASP A 208 0.45 -7.36 -8.03
CA ASP A 208 -0.09 -6.38 -8.97
C ASP A 208 -1.16 -5.53 -8.29
N VAL A 209 -1.05 -4.22 -8.44
CA VAL A 209 -2.02 -3.27 -7.88
C VAL A 209 -3.43 -3.46 -8.44
N LYS A 210 -3.58 -4.00 -9.66
CA LYS A 210 -4.89 -4.29 -10.26
C LYS A 210 -5.59 -5.44 -9.55
N ASP A 211 -4.83 -6.48 -9.14
CA ASP A 211 -5.38 -7.60 -8.36
C ASP A 211 -5.82 -7.11 -6.97
N VAL A 212 -5.04 -6.22 -6.37
CA VAL A 212 -5.40 -5.59 -5.08
C VAL A 212 -6.64 -4.71 -5.25
N ALA A 213 -6.75 -3.92 -6.32
CA ALA A 213 -7.93 -3.09 -6.61
C ALA A 213 -9.20 -3.94 -6.79
N ALA A 214 -9.09 -5.02 -7.55
CA ALA A 214 -10.18 -5.99 -7.72
C ALA A 214 -10.59 -6.61 -6.38
N ALA A 215 -9.63 -6.98 -5.52
CA ALA A 215 -9.91 -7.53 -4.20
C ALA A 215 -10.55 -6.49 -3.26
N CYS A 216 -10.18 -5.21 -3.33
CA CYS A 216 -10.87 -4.14 -2.60
C CYS A 216 -12.36 -4.06 -3.01
N TYR A 217 -12.65 -4.16 -4.30
CA TYR A 217 -14.04 -4.20 -4.78
C TYR A 217 -14.78 -5.44 -4.27
N GLN A 218 -14.15 -6.62 -4.33
CA GLN A 218 -14.75 -7.84 -3.78
C GLN A 218 -14.94 -7.76 -2.26
N ALA A 219 -14.06 -7.07 -1.53
CA ALA A 219 -14.21 -6.85 -0.09
C ALA A 219 -15.47 -6.01 0.22
N ALA A 220 -15.82 -5.04 -0.62
CA ALA A 220 -17.08 -4.32 -0.48
C ALA A 220 -18.30 -5.23 -0.70
N LEU A 221 -18.24 -6.16 -1.66
CA LEU A 221 -19.36 -7.02 -2.02
C LEU A 221 -19.53 -8.24 -1.08
N ARG A 222 -18.43 -8.86 -0.67
CA ARG A 222 -18.41 -10.19 -0.02
C ARG A 222 -17.70 -10.19 1.34
N GLY A 223 -16.89 -9.16 1.61
CA GLY A 223 -16.13 -9.09 2.86
C GLY A 223 -17.04 -9.07 4.07
N LYS A 224 -16.68 -9.84 5.10
CA LYS A 224 -17.42 -9.94 6.34
C LYS A 224 -17.07 -8.81 7.29
N ASN A 225 -18.06 -8.27 7.98
CA ASN A 225 -17.87 -7.17 8.92
C ASN A 225 -16.85 -7.51 10.01
N GLY A 226 -15.92 -6.60 10.28
CA GLY A 226 -14.87 -6.76 11.28
C GLY A 226 -13.69 -7.64 10.83
N GLU A 227 -13.77 -8.27 9.63
CA GLU A 227 -12.73 -9.18 9.14
C GLU A 227 -11.60 -8.47 8.42
N ARG A 228 -10.42 -9.08 8.51
CA ARG A 228 -9.17 -8.63 7.89
C ARG A 228 -8.82 -9.61 6.77
N TYR A 229 -8.33 -9.10 5.63
CA TYR A 229 -7.98 -9.92 4.45
C TYR A 229 -6.61 -9.53 3.91
N THR A 230 -5.68 -10.47 3.94
CA THR A 230 -4.31 -10.30 3.42
C THR A 230 -4.31 -10.37 1.89
N LEU A 231 -3.88 -9.29 1.25
CA LEU A 231 -3.78 -9.18 -0.21
C LEU A 231 -2.30 -9.20 -0.61
N ALA A 232 -1.75 -10.41 -0.65
CA ALA A 232 -0.34 -10.71 -0.87
C ALA A 232 -0.18 -11.88 -1.84
N SER A 233 1.04 -12.15 -2.27
CA SER A 233 1.42 -13.44 -2.85
C SER A 233 1.75 -14.42 -1.73
N ALA A 234 1.65 -15.73 -1.99
CA ALA A 234 1.94 -16.74 -0.98
C ALA A 234 3.41 -16.69 -0.50
N LYS A 235 4.32 -16.28 -1.36
CA LYS A 235 5.77 -16.22 -1.05
C LYS A 235 6.37 -14.87 -1.36
N GLY A 236 7.23 -14.41 -0.44
CA GLY A 236 8.09 -13.25 -0.67
C GLY A 236 9.36 -13.62 -1.43
N MET A 237 10.00 -12.61 -2.00
CA MET A 237 11.27 -12.71 -2.72
C MET A 237 12.30 -11.77 -2.12
N SER A 238 13.53 -12.24 -1.93
CA SER A 238 14.68 -11.38 -1.60
C SER A 238 15.04 -10.48 -2.79
N ILE A 239 15.87 -9.48 -2.56
CA ILE A 239 16.42 -8.63 -3.63
C ILE A 239 17.18 -9.48 -4.64
N ARG A 240 17.96 -10.48 -4.18
CA ARG A 240 18.67 -11.42 -5.04
C ARG A 240 17.70 -12.23 -5.91
N GLU A 241 16.68 -12.85 -5.32
CA GLU A 241 15.69 -13.64 -6.06
C GLU A 241 14.92 -12.78 -7.07
N THR A 242 14.59 -11.53 -6.72
CA THR A 242 14.01 -10.56 -7.64
C THR A 242 14.96 -10.23 -8.79
N THR A 243 16.26 -10.07 -8.51
CA THR A 243 17.27 -9.82 -9.54
C THR A 243 17.47 -11.04 -10.46
N GLU A 244 17.48 -12.25 -9.90
CA GLU A 244 17.53 -13.50 -10.68
C GLU A 244 16.31 -13.67 -11.59
N LEU A 245 15.11 -13.29 -11.10
CA LEU A 245 13.92 -13.24 -11.92
C LEU A 245 14.08 -12.25 -13.07
N LEU A 246 14.54 -11.03 -12.79
CA LEU A 246 14.77 -10.01 -13.82
C LEU A 246 15.85 -10.41 -14.83
N GLN A 247 16.89 -11.15 -14.43
CA GLN A 247 17.89 -11.72 -15.35
C GLN A 247 17.26 -12.74 -16.32
N ARG A 248 16.32 -13.57 -15.83
CA ARG A 248 15.60 -14.53 -16.68
C ARG A 248 14.64 -13.81 -17.66
N LEU A 249 13.95 -12.79 -17.19
CA LEU A 249 13.01 -12.02 -18.03
C LEU A 249 13.72 -11.13 -19.05
N TYR A 250 14.90 -10.61 -18.68
CA TYR A 250 15.67 -9.65 -19.48
C TYR A 250 17.15 -10.05 -19.60
N PRO A 251 17.50 -11.18 -20.28
CA PRO A 251 18.85 -11.74 -20.29
C PRO A 251 19.91 -10.78 -20.86
N ASN A 252 19.51 -9.92 -21.79
CA ASN A 252 20.41 -8.95 -22.44
C ASN A 252 20.53 -7.62 -21.67
N HIS A 253 19.81 -7.48 -20.54
CA HIS A 253 19.85 -6.21 -19.78
C HIS A 253 21.16 -6.04 -18.99
N GLY A 254 21.91 -7.12 -18.74
CA GLY A 254 23.22 -7.09 -18.06
C GLY A 254 23.09 -6.78 -16.56
N LEU A 255 22.03 -7.23 -15.90
CA LEU A 255 21.90 -7.18 -14.44
C LEU A 255 22.97 -8.07 -13.79
N LYS A 256 23.54 -7.57 -12.68
CA LYS A 256 24.46 -8.35 -11.81
C LYS A 256 23.74 -8.69 -10.52
N LEU A 257 24.03 -9.88 -9.99
CA LEU A 257 23.48 -10.27 -8.69
C LEU A 257 24.08 -9.41 -7.58
N PRO A 258 23.25 -8.97 -6.62
CA PRO A 258 23.74 -8.20 -5.48
C PRO A 258 24.66 -9.04 -4.61
N VAL A 259 25.70 -8.41 -4.04
CA VAL A 259 26.70 -9.06 -3.19
C VAL A 259 26.14 -9.22 -1.78
N LYS A 260 26.24 -10.43 -1.22
CA LYS A 260 25.88 -10.66 0.19
C LYS A 260 26.84 -9.92 1.11
N VAL A 261 26.27 -9.21 2.08
CA VAL A 261 27.01 -8.47 3.08
C VAL A 261 26.59 -8.94 4.47
N PRO A 262 27.50 -9.15 5.43
CA PRO A 262 27.16 -9.50 6.80
C PRO A 262 26.24 -8.47 7.46
N LYS A 263 25.28 -8.93 8.29
CA LYS A 263 24.31 -8.05 8.96
C LYS A 263 24.95 -6.89 9.71
N LEU A 264 26.07 -7.16 10.41
CA LEU A 264 26.79 -6.13 11.18
C LEU A 264 27.32 -5.00 10.28
N LEU A 265 27.84 -5.34 9.10
CA LEU A 265 28.36 -4.34 8.17
C LEU A 265 27.22 -3.53 7.54
N LEU A 266 26.09 -4.17 7.19
CA LEU A 266 24.88 -3.47 6.74
C LEU A 266 24.38 -2.51 7.82
N TRP A 267 24.31 -2.96 9.06
CA TRP A 267 23.88 -2.14 10.19
C TRP A 267 24.81 -0.93 10.40
N SER A 268 26.12 -1.15 10.37
CA SER A 268 27.09 -0.06 10.50
C SER A 268 26.97 0.96 9.37
N LEU A 269 26.77 0.50 8.14
CA LEU A 269 26.56 1.38 6.98
C LEU A 269 25.26 2.20 7.12
N ALA A 270 24.18 1.55 7.53
CA ALA A 270 22.90 2.22 7.78
C ALA A 270 23.03 3.29 8.88
N TRP A 271 23.75 2.98 9.97
CA TRP A 271 24.02 3.93 11.05
C TRP A 271 24.78 5.18 10.57
N VAL A 272 25.81 4.99 9.72
CA VAL A 272 26.53 6.11 9.09
C VAL A 272 25.60 6.93 8.20
N MET A 273 24.78 6.27 7.37
CA MET A 273 23.81 6.94 6.48
C MET A 273 22.75 7.72 7.27
N GLU A 274 22.21 7.16 8.35
CA GLU A 274 21.26 7.85 9.22
C GLU A 274 21.89 9.06 9.91
N THR A 275 23.14 8.94 10.36
CA THR A 275 23.85 10.05 10.97
C THR A 275 24.09 11.18 9.97
N ALA A 276 24.52 10.85 8.74
CA ALA A 276 24.65 11.81 7.65
C ALA A 276 23.31 12.45 7.29
N SER A 277 22.23 11.65 7.23
CA SER A 277 20.86 12.14 6.96
C SER A 277 20.38 13.18 7.96
N ARG A 278 20.73 13.05 9.23
CA ARG A 278 20.40 14.07 10.27
C ARG A 278 21.06 15.42 9.99
N ILE A 279 22.24 15.41 9.39
CA ILE A 279 22.98 16.64 9.03
C ILE A 279 22.48 17.17 7.69
N THR A 280 22.38 16.33 6.67
CA THR A 280 22.04 16.74 5.30
C THR A 280 20.53 16.95 5.09
N GLN A 281 19.68 16.46 6.01
CA GLN A 281 18.23 16.46 5.91
C GLN A 281 17.70 15.77 4.64
N THR A 282 18.47 14.81 4.12
CA THR A 282 18.11 13.96 2.96
C THR A 282 17.78 12.54 3.42
N ALA A 283 16.91 11.84 2.68
CA ALA A 283 16.55 10.47 3.00
C ALA A 283 17.78 9.55 2.94
N PRO A 284 18.05 8.74 3.99
CA PRO A 284 19.09 7.73 3.92
C PRO A 284 18.62 6.58 3.01
N LEU A 285 19.55 5.95 2.30
CA LEU A 285 19.23 4.80 1.45
C LEU A 285 18.79 3.57 2.26
N MET A 286 19.19 3.49 3.53
CA MET A 286 18.91 2.39 4.43
C MET A 286 18.87 2.88 5.88
N GLN A 287 18.00 2.30 6.69
CA GLN A 287 17.85 2.64 8.10
C GLN A 287 18.21 1.42 8.98
N THR A 288 18.77 1.67 10.15
CA THR A 288 19.11 0.60 11.12
C THR A 288 17.86 -0.16 11.55
N SER A 289 16.74 0.53 11.76
CA SER A 289 15.45 -0.08 12.09
C SER A 289 14.97 -1.08 11.05
N ASP A 290 15.20 -0.83 9.77
CA ASP A 290 14.77 -1.73 8.69
C ASP A 290 15.59 -3.03 8.71
N ILE A 291 16.90 -2.93 8.99
CA ILE A 291 17.78 -4.11 9.12
C ILE A 291 17.42 -4.93 10.36
N GLU A 292 17.16 -4.26 11.48
CA GLU A 292 16.81 -4.94 12.73
C GLU A 292 15.46 -5.67 12.64
N MET A 293 14.51 -5.10 11.91
CA MET A 293 13.14 -5.60 11.81
C MET A 293 12.97 -6.65 10.71
N PHE A 294 13.65 -6.49 9.57
CA PHE A 294 13.34 -7.27 8.36
C PHE A 294 14.46 -8.19 7.89
N TYR A 295 15.69 -8.06 8.43
CA TYR A 295 16.80 -8.90 7.98
C TYR A 295 16.53 -10.40 8.19
N GLY A 296 16.43 -11.13 7.10
CA GLY A 296 16.14 -12.57 7.11
C GLY A 296 14.70 -12.96 7.40
N VAL A 297 13.81 -11.99 7.61
CA VAL A 297 12.38 -12.24 7.84
C VAL A 297 11.69 -12.50 6.51
N LYS A 298 11.26 -13.76 6.31
CA LYS A 298 10.50 -14.15 5.12
C LYS A 298 9.13 -13.52 5.11
N GLN A 299 8.70 -13.06 3.95
CA GLN A 299 7.38 -12.49 3.70
C GLN A 299 6.46 -13.55 3.06
N ASP A 300 6.30 -14.69 3.75
CA ASP A 300 5.45 -15.80 3.31
C ASP A 300 4.08 -15.68 4.00
N PHE A 301 3.03 -15.51 3.19
CA PHE A 301 1.67 -15.25 3.68
C PHE A 301 0.73 -16.42 3.41
N ASP A 302 -0.18 -16.65 4.35
CA ASP A 302 -1.37 -17.48 4.13
C ASP A 302 -2.50 -16.56 3.64
N ILE A 303 -2.82 -16.64 2.36
CA ILE A 303 -3.86 -15.85 1.69
C ILE A 303 -5.18 -16.61 1.52
N SER A 304 -5.26 -17.82 2.02
CA SER A 304 -6.41 -18.73 1.82
C SER A 304 -7.76 -18.14 2.25
N LYS A 305 -7.75 -17.24 3.22
CA LYS A 305 -8.94 -16.50 3.66
C LYS A 305 -9.45 -15.54 2.59
N ALA A 306 -8.55 -14.75 1.98
CA ALA A 306 -8.90 -13.85 0.90
C ALA A 306 -9.31 -14.61 -0.36
N GLU A 307 -8.65 -15.73 -0.67
CA GLU A 307 -9.04 -16.61 -1.78
C GLU A 307 -10.46 -17.14 -1.60
N ARG A 308 -10.76 -17.71 -0.44
CA ARG A 308 -12.08 -18.32 -0.14
C ARG A 308 -13.21 -17.29 -0.05
N ASP A 309 -13.00 -16.20 0.66
CA ASP A 309 -14.08 -15.28 1.01
C ASP A 309 -14.27 -14.18 -0.06
N LEU A 310 -13.18 -13.72 -0.68
CA LEU A 310 -13.20 -12.65 -1.68
C LEU A 310 -13.02 -13.16 -3.12
N GLY A 311 -12.60 -14.41 -3.31
CA GLY A 311 -12.19 -14.91 -4.61
C GLY A 311 -10.86 -14.27 -5.08
N TYR A 312 -10.00 -13.85 -4.13
CA TYR A 312 -8.70 -13.27 -4.44
C TYR A 312 -7.81 -14.30 -5.13
N SER A 313 -7.33 -13.97 -6.30
CA SER A 313 -6.44 -14.83 -7.10
C SER A 313 -5.36 -13.95 -7.73
N PRO A 314 -4.31 -13.60 -6.97
CA PRO A 314 -3.26 -12.74 -7.48
C PRO A 314 -2.49 -13.46 -8.59
N LYS A 315 -2.10 -12.71 -9.61
CA LYS A 315 -1.19 -13.26 -10.62
C LYS A 315 0.16 -13.66 -9.99
N PRO A 316 0.86 -14.62 -10.62
CA PRO A 316 2.20 -14.99 -10.14
C PRO A 316 3.12 -13.77 -10.03
N PRO A 317 4.00 -13.68 -8.99
CA PRO A 317 4.92 -12.56 -8.84
C PRO A 317 5.79 -12.29 -10.07
N ALA A 318 6.14 -13.33 -10.82
CA ALA A 318 6.92 -13.20 -12.06
C ALA A 318 6.16 -12.38 -13.13
N ASP A 319 4.87 -12.64 -13.28
CA ASP A 319 4.02 -11.93 -14.25
C ASP A 319 3.77 -10.48 -13.80
N ALA A 320 3.53 -10.28 -12.49
CA ALA A 320 3.38 -8.94 -11.91
C ALA A 320 4.66 -8.10 -12.11
N VAL A 321 5.83 -8.68 -11.86
CA VAL A 321 7.13 -8.02 -12.08
C VAL A 321 7.36 -7.75 -13.57
N PHE A 322 7.06 -8.69 -14.45
CA PHE A 322 7.19 -8.50 -15.90
C PHE A 322 6.33 -7.34 -16.38
N GLU A 323 5.02 -7.35 -16.09
CA GLU A 323 4.10 -6.27 -16.50
C GLU A 323 4.52 -4.91 -15.92
N ALA A 324 4.97 -4.89 -14.65
CA ALA A 324 5.45 -3.68 -14.02
C ALA A 324 6.67 -3.09 -14.75
N ILE A 325 7.64 -3.92 -15.13
CA ILE A 325 8.83 -3.46 -15.87
C ILE A 325 8.46 -3.01 -17.28
N GLU A 326 7.58 -3.74 -17.99
CA GLU A 326 7.12 -3.29 -19.33
C GLU A 326 6.40 -1.94 -19.25
N TYR A 327 5.60 -1.71 -18.21
CA TYR A 327 4.98 -0.40 -17.96
C TYR A 327 6.04 0.70 -17.77
N LEU A 328 7.08 0.46 -16.96
CA LEU A 328 8.17 1.42 -16.75
C LEU A 328 8.95 1.71 -18.04
N LYS A 329 9.19 0.70 -18.89
CA LYS A 329 9.84 0.87 -20.20
C LYS A 329 9.01 1.75 -21.14
N ALA A 330 7.69 1.60 -21.10
CA ALA A 330 6.76 2.44 -21.86
C ALA A 330 6.64 3.87 -21.30
N HIS A 331 7.02 4.11 -20.04
CA HIS A 331 6.91 5.38 -19.34
C HIS A 331 8.27 5.79 -18.73
N PRO A 332 9.32 6.06 -19.54
CA PRO A 332 10.68 6.27 -19.05
C PRO A 332 10.84 7.47 -18.11
N HIS A 333 9.94 8.45 -18.15
CA HIS A 333 9.91 9.58 -17.22
C HIS A 333 9.74 9.15 -15.76
N LEU A 334 9.11 8.00 -15.49
CA LEU A 334 8.99 7.45 -14.15
C LEU A 334 10.30 6.87 -13.60
N LEU A 335 11.27 6.57 -14.47
CA LEU A 335 12.58 6.05 -14.09
C LEU A 335 13.59 7.16 -13.77
N THR A 336 13.27 8.41 -14.07
CA THR A 336 14.14 9.59 -13.92
C THR A 336 13.70 10.51 -12.78
N ALA A 337 12.60 10.17 -12.10
CA ALA A 337 12.02 10.96 -11.02
C ALA A 337 12.71 10.75 -9.67
#